data_a16b7b63db8978061a74c72fde804aa6
#
_entry.id   a16b7b63db8978061a74c72fde804aa6
#
_cell.length_a   1.000
_cell.length_b   1.000
_cell.length_c   1.000
_cell.angle_alpha   90.00
_cell.angle_beta   90.00
_cell.angle_gamma   90.00
#
_symmetry.space_group_name_H-M   'P 1'
#
loop_
_entity.id
_entity.type
_entity.pdbx_description
1 polymer ?
#
loop_
_entity_poly.entity_id
_entity_poly.type
_entity_poly.pdbx_seq_one_letter_code
_entity_poly.pdbx_strand_id
1 'polypeptide(L)'
;MPNSLFSLALRNVIRQRARSIATLIAIAIGVAGLILAGGFVQDIFIQLGEAIIHSQTGHIQLTRQGYSEGKNRAPEKYLIENPEALKTDIRQSVPQAQLVMTRLGFSGVLNNGKRDLGIVGEGIEPDAETTLGTYLQFIEGRTLTSNDQDGIIIGQGVARSLGLKVGDRINLLMTLSQGAVNTLDFEVVGVFQSFSKEFDARAVRIPLAAAKSLMDTPAAHLVVVMLRHTDETTAAVDVLKQRFANDGFDITTWKELSDFYEKTVELYDRQFGVLRLIILIMVLLSVVNSVNMTLFERTREFGTMLAVGNRSSTVFKLIMLESLCLGVLGALIGMAFGCLAAIGISAIGIPMPPPPNANLGYTALIRIVPSTVLTAGAIGFAATILATIVPARRAARLEIVDALRHGV
;
A
#
# COMPACT_ATOMS: atom_id res chain seq x y z
N MET A 1 29.80 8.04 -39.80
CA MET A 1 28.54 7.57 -40.41
C MET A 1 27.36 7.28 -39.45
N PRO A 2 27.47 7.10 -38.12
CA PRO A 2 26.29 6.93 -37.25
C PRO A 2 25.41 8.18 -37.16
N ASN A 3 25.99 9.38 -37.22
CA ASN A 3 25.24 10.64 -37.14
C ASN A 3 24.31 10.89 -38.34
N SER A 4 24.58 10.32 -39.50
CA SER A 4 23.75 10.48 -40.70
C SER A 4 22.46 9.60 -40.62
N LEU A 5 22.56 8.38 -40.08
CA LEU A 5 21.39 7.49 -39.91
C LEU A 5 20.45 8.00 -38.84
N PHE A 6 20.94 8.52 -37.73
CA PHE A 6 20.13 9.12 -36.67
C PHE A 6 19.37 10.37 -37.15
N SER A 7 20.07 11.26 -37.87
CA SER A 7 19.46 12.46 -38.48
C SER A 7 18.36 12.08 -39.49
N LEU A 8 18.60 11.01 -40.27
CA LEU A 8 17.60 10.48 -41.20
C LEU A 8 16.38 9.91 -40.49
N ALA A 9 16.58 9.14 -39.41
CA ALA A 9 15.53 8.59 -38.59
C ALA A 9 14.65 9.70 -37.99
N LEU A 10 15.26 10.73 -37.41
CA LEU A 10 14.53 11.86 -36.83
C LEU A 10 13.74 12.64 -37.89
N ARG A 11 14.31 12.85 -39.06
CA ARG A 11 13.65 13.51 -40.20
C ARG A 11 12.43 12.70 -40.70
N ASN A 12 12.55 11.37 -40.71
CA ASN A 12 11.46 10.48 -41.09
C ASN A 12 10.29 10.53 -40.10
N VAL A 13 10.56 10.52 -38.81
CA VAL A 13 9.56 10.68 -37.75
C VAL A 13 8.79 11.99 -37.92
N ILE A 14 9.46 13.10 -38.25
CA ILE A 14 8.83 14.40 -38.46
C ILE A 14 8.04 14.43 -39.76
N ARG A 15 8.52 13.76 -40.83
CA ARG A 15 7.84 13.76 -42.14
C ARG A 15 6.53 13.00 -42.14
N GLN A 16 6.40 11.95 -41.32
CA GLN A 16 5.17 11.10 -41.23
C GLN A 16 4.32 11.48 -40.01
N ARG A 17 3.94 12.76 -39.90
CA ARG A 17 3.31 13.34 -38.70
C ARG A 17 2.12 12.56 -38.17
N ALA A 18 1.13 12.23 -39.01
CA ALA A 18 -0.10 11.58 -38.58
C ALA A 18 0.14 10.23 -37.86
N ARG A 19 1.09 9.42 -38.36
CA ARG A 19 1.42 8.11 -37.78
C ARG A 19 2.31 8.20 -36.56
N SER A 20 3.35 9.02 -36.68
CA SER A 20 4.20 9.29 -35.52
C SER A 20 3.37 9.77 -34.35
N ILE A 21 2.39 10.67 -34.59
CA ILE A 21 1.45 11.12 -33.56
C ILE A 21 0.59 9.97 -33.05
N ALA A 22 0.01 9.13 -33.92
CA ALA A 22 -0.79 7.98 -33.48
C ALA A 22 0.00 7.00 -32.62
N THR A 23 1.26 6.71 -33.02
CA THR A 23 2.16 5.85 -32.24
C THR A 23 2.53 6.50 -30.91
N LEU A 24 2.87 7.78 -30.90
CA LEU A 24 3.19 8.55 -29.70
C LEU A 24 2.00 8.57 -28.74
N ILE A 25 0.78 8.79 -29.24
CA ILE A 25 -0.45 8.76 -28.42
C ILE A 25 -0.64 7.37 -27.81
N ALA A 26 -0.47 6.30 -28.59
CA ALA A 26 -0.62 4.94 -28.08
C ALA A 26 0.37 4.62 -26.94
N ILE A 27 1.65 4.97 -27.12
CA ILE A 27 2.68 4.79 -26.11
C ILE A 27 2.37 5.67 -24.88
N ALA A 28 2.03 6.94 -25.12
CA ALA A 28 1.75 7.91 -24.06
C ALA A 28 0.56 7.50 -23.20
N ILE A 29 -0.55 7.06 -23.81
CA ILE A 29 -1.72 6.55 -23.08
C ILE A 29 -1.37 5.29 -22.27
N GLY A 30 -0.61 4.37 -22.85
CA GLY A 30 -0.15 3.17 -22.13
C GLY A 30 0.71 3.50 -20.91
N VAL A 31 1.70 4.39 -21.06
CA VAL A 31 2.56 4.84 -19.96
C VAL A 31 1.77 5.61 -18.92
N ALA A 32 0.90 6.52 -19.34
CA ALA A 32 0.02 7.26 -18.42
C ALA A 32 -0.91 6.31 -17.66
N GLY A 33 -1.51 5.33 -18.32
CA GLY A 33 -2.35 4.32 -17.68
C GLY A 33 -1.60 3.52 -16.60
N LEU A 34 -0.33 3.15 -16.87
CA LEU A 34 0.52 2.49 -15.88
C LEU A 34 0.83 3.38 -14.67
N ILE A 35 1.07 4.68 -14.90
CA ILE A 35 1.32 5.65 -13.82
C ILE A 35 0.07 5.85 -12.98
N LEU A 36 -1.08 6.06 -13.61
CA LEU A 36 -2.34 6.26 -12.91
C LEU A 36 -2.73 5.03 -12.08
N ALA A 37 -2.67 3.85 -12.69
CA ALA A 37 -2.98 2.60 -12.01
C ALA A 37 -1.99 2.32 -10.85
N GLY A 38 -0.69 2.47 -11.09
CA GLY A 38 0.33 2.27 -10.07
C GLY A 38 0.22 3.27 -8.92
N GLY A 39 -0.03 4.55 -9.23
CA GLY A 39 -0.22 5.61 -8.24
C GLY A 39 -1.47 5.42 -7.39
N PHE A 40 -2.56 4.95 -7.97
CA PHE A 40 -3.79 4.61 -7.28
C PHE A 40 -3.59 3.45 -6.28
N VAL A 41 -2.92 2.38 -6.70
CA VAL A 41 -2.61 1.25 -5.80
C VAL A 41 -1.72 1.65 -4.65
N GLN A 42 -0.71 2.46 -4.94
CA GLN A 42 0.20 2.95 -3.91
C GLN A 42 -0.54 3.78 -2.85
N ASP A 43 -1.52 4.60 -3.28
CA ASP A 43 -2.34 5.37 -2.35
C ASP A 43 -3.19 4.45 -1.44
N ILE A 44 -3.78 3.38 -2.02
CA ILE A 44 -4.52 2.38 -1.22
C ILE A 44 -3.61 1.77 -0.14
N PHE A 45 -2.39 1.37 -0.50
CA PHE A 45 -1.46 0.76 0.46
C PHE A 45 -1.06 1.72 1.57
N ILE A 46 -0.81 2.99 1.24
CA ILE A 46 -0.49 4.01 2.23
C ILE A 46 -1.68 4.23 3.17
N GLN A 47 -2.87 4.47 2.63
CA GLN A 47 -4.06 4.71 3.45
C GLN A 47 -4.42 3.51 4.34
N LEU A 48 -4.28 2.29 3.80
CA LEU A 48 -4.49 1.06 4.57
C LEU A 48 -3.46 0.93 5.70
N GLY A 49 -2.20 1.20 5.42
CA GLY A 49 -1.14 1.18 6.41
C GLY A 49 -1.37 2.20 7.53
N GLU A 50 -1.65 3.46 7.17
CA GLU A 50 -1.95 4.52 8.13
C GLU A 50 -3.19 4.18 8.97
N ALA A 51 -4.24 3.61 8.36
CA ALA A 51 -5.41 3.19 9.09
C ALA A 51 -5.11 2.10 10.14
N ILE A 52 -4.27 1.13 9.82
CA ILE A 52 -3.83 0.07 10.75
C ILE A 52 -2.95 0.64 11.86
N ILE A 53 -1.96 1.45 11.50
CA ILE A 53 -1.04 2.08 12.45
C ILE A 53 -1.82 2.90 13.48
N HIS A 54 -2.70 3.78 13.01
CA HIS A 54 -3.40 4.74 13.84
C HIS A 54 -4.66 4.20 14.52
N SER A 55 -5.13 3.00 14.17
CA SER A 55 -6.28 2.40 14.85
C SER A 55 -5.91 1.26 15.80
N GLN A 56 -4.82 0.53 15.53
CA GLN A 56 -4.55 -0.73 16.22
C GLN A 56 -3.10 -0.89 16.69
N THR A 57 -2.13 -0.84 15.77
CA THR A 57 -0.79 -1.39 16.03
C THR A 57 0.24 -0.38 16.53
N GLY A 58 0.11 0.91 16.20
CA GLY A 58 1.25 1.81 16.20
C GLY A 58 2.26 1.43 15.11
N HIS A 59 3.41 2.10 15.04
CA HIS A 59 4.45 1.78 14.04
C HIS A 59 5.28 0.56 14.43
N ILE A 60 5.57 0.41 15.72
CA ILE A 60 6.41 -0.66 16.27
C ILE A 60 5.81 -1.13 17.59
N GLN A 61 5.85 -2.43 17.83
CA GLN A 61 5.51 -3.03 19.12
C GLN A 61 6.69 -3.79 19.67
N LEU A 62 6.95 -3.60 20.96
CA LEU A 62 7.89 -4.38 21.75
C LEU A 62 7.09 -5.28 22.68
N THR A 63 7.35 -6.58 22.62
CA THR A 63 6.73 -7.61 23.46
C THR A 63 7.82 -8.52 24.02
N ARG A 64 7.52 -9.30 25.05
CA ARG A 64 8.42 -10.38 25.46
C ARG A 64 8.50 -11.45 24.38
N GLN A 65 9.68 -12.02 24.21
CA GLN A 65 9.94 -13.05 23.21
C GLN A 65 8.94 -14.21 23.32
N GLY A 66 8.34 -14.57 22.19
CA GLY A 66 7.33 -15.63 22.08
C GLY A 66 5.91 -15.22 22.49
N TYR A 67 5.66 -13.93 22.80
CA TYR A 67 4.31 -13.44 23.12
C TYR A 67 3.31 -13.70 22.00
N SER A 68 3.69 -13.49 20.76
CA SER A 68 2.82 -13.65 19.60
C SER A 68 2.21 -15.06 19.50
N GLU A 69 3.00 -16.08 19.85
CA GLU A 69 2.59 -17.49 19.80
C GLU A 69 1.89 -17.96 21.07
N GLY A 70 2.31 -17.37 22.21
CA GLY A 70 1.90 -17.81 23.56
C GLY A 70 0.75 -17.01 24.19
N LYS A 71 0.40 -15.83 23.67
CA LYS A 71 -0.58 -14.91 24.26
C LYS A 71 -1.96 -15.51 24.52
N ASN A 72 -2.37 -16.50 23.73
CA ASN A 72 -3.68 -17.15 23.84
C ASN A 72 -3.68 -18.33 24.85
N ARG A 73 -2.50 -18.80 25.28
CA ARG A 73 -2.37 -19.97 26.18
C ARG A 73 -1.95 -19.59 27.58
N ALA A 74 -0.98 -18.71 27.69
CA ALA A 74 -0.40 -18.30 28.98
C ALA A 74 0.12 -16.84 28.89
N PRO A 75 -0.78 -15.85 28.74
CA PRO A 75 -0.38 -14.45 28.56
C PRO A 75 0.46 -13.91 29.71
N GLU A 76 0.24 -14.40 30.92
CA GLU A 76 0.96 -14.00 32.13
C GLU A 76 2.47 -14.26 32.11
N LYS A 77 2.93 -15.17 31.24
CA LYS A 77 4.38 -15.47 31.09
C LYS A 77 5.14 -14.40 30.30
N TYR A 78 4.43 -13.54 29.61
CA TYR A 78 5.01 -12.57 28.70
C TYR A 78 4.86 -11.12 29.18
N LEU A 79 4.72 -10.96 30.49
CA LEU A 79 4.57 -9.64 31.08
C LEU A 79 5.92 -8.88 31.13
N ILE A 80 5.85 -7.60 30.85
CA ILE A 80 6.93 -6.63 31.02
C ILE A 80 6.76 -6.03 32.43
N GLU A 81 7.61 -6.40 33.35
CA GLU A 81 7.46 -6.01 34.76
C GLU A 81 7.63 -4.50 35.00
N ASN A 82 8.55 -3.87 34.27
CA ASN A 82 8.81 -2.43 34.38
C ASN A 82 8.64 -1.71 33.03
N PRO A 83 7.41 -1.49 32.58
CA PRO A 83 7.14 -0.85 31.30
C PRO A 83 7.57 0.62 31.24
N GLU A 84 7.60 1.35 32.39
CA GLU A 84 7.99 2.77 32.41
C GLU A 84 9.51 2.95 32.20
N ALA A 85 10.33 2.06 32.72
CA ALA A 85 11.76 2.05 32.43
C ALA A 85 12.02 1.77 30.97
N LEU A 86 11.31 0.80 30.40
CA LEU A 86 11.40 0.47 28.95
C LEU A 86 10.96 1.64 28.07
N LYS A 87 9.88 2.33 28.41
CA LYS A 87 9.42 3.54 27.69
C LYS A 87 10.50 4.62 27.67
N THR A 88 11.17 4.83 28.81
CA THR A 88 12.24 5.83 28.95
C THR A 88 13.44 5.48 28.07
N ASP A 89 13.85 4.23 28.06
CA ASP A 89 14.97 3.73 27.26
C ASP A 89 14.67 3.82 25.75
N ILE A 90 13.46 3.47 25.34
CA ILE A 90 13.01 3.61 23.96
C ILE A 90 13.03 5.07 23.51
N ARG A 91 12.53 6.01 24.33
CA ARG A 91 12.54 7.45 24.00
C ARG A 91 13.95 8.00 23.84
N GLN A 92 14.91 7.50 24.62
CA GLN A 92 16.32 7.88 24.49
C GLN A 92 16.97 7.30 23.24
N SER A 93 16.61 6.06 22.89
CA SER A 93 17.20 5.34 21.76
C SER A 93 16.63 5.78 20.40
N VAL A 94 15.37 6.20 20.37
CA VAL A 94 14.64 6.61 19.15
C VAL A 94 14.07 8.02 19.35
N PRO A 95 14.84 9.08 19.08
CA PRO A 95 14.38 10.48 19.22
C PRO A 95 13.22 10.84 18.29
N GLN A 96 13.01 10.08 17.20
CA GLN A 96 11.90 10.23 16.25
C GLN A 96 10.57 9.71 16.81
N ALA A 97 10.59 8.99 17.95
CA ALA A 97 9.38 8.53 18.61
C ALA A 97 8.54 9.74 19.06
N GLN A 98 7.36 9.89 18.45
CA GLN A 98 6.40 10.91 18.84
C GLN A 98 5.73 10.54 20.16
N LEU A 99 5.43 9.25 20.33
CA LEU A 99 4.75 8.71 21.47
C LEU A 99 5.24 7.28 21.77
N VAL A 100 5.42 6.98 23.05
CA VAL A 100 5.69 5.62 23.53
C VAL A 100 4.71 5.34 24.66
N MET A 101 3.85 4.34 24.49
CA MET A 101 2.78 4.01 25.40
C MET A 101 2.72 2.54 25.70
N THR A 102 2.05 2.21 26.78
CA THR A 102 1.90 0.85 27.29
C THR A 102 0.50 0.33 27.00
N ARG A 103 0.39 -0.94 26.63
CA ARG A 103 -0.90 -1.64 26.56
C ARG A 103 -0.87 -2.96 27.29
N LEU A 104 -2.00 -3.32 27.88
CA LEU A 104 -2.23 -4.59 28.54
C LEU A 104 -3.38 -5.31 27.86
N GLY A 105 -3.07 -6.32 27.05
CA GLY A 105 -4.07 -7.13 26.33
C GLY A 105 -4.72 -8.15 27.24
N PHE A 106 -6.01 -8.37 27.10
CA PHE A 106 -6.76 -9.40 27.81
C PHE A 106 -7.88 -9.98 26.95
N SER A 107 -8.35 -11.16 27.33
CA SER A 107 -9.55 -11.77 26.77
C SER A 107 -10.56 -12.01 27.88
N GLY A 108 -11.83 -11.79 27.59
CA GLY A 108 -12.86 -11.91 28.59
C GLY A 108 -14.26 -12.08 27.98
N VAL A 109 -15.25 -11.99 28.82
CA VAL A 109 -16.66 -12.05 28.43
C VAL A 109 -17.36 -10.79 28.92
N LEU A 110 -18.00 -10.07 28.00
CA LEU A 110 -18.90 -8.99 28.35
C LEU A 110 -20.32 -9.56 28.54
N ASN A 111 -20.93 -9.18 29.64
CA ASN A 111 -22.29 -9.54 29.98
C ASN A 111 -23.13 -8.29 30.22
N ASN A 112 -24.31 -8.19 29.56
CA ASN A 112 -25.25 -7.10 29.72
C ASN A 112 -26.49 -7.50 30.56
N GLY A 113 -26.40 -8.60 31.34
CA GLY A 113 -27.51 -9.17 32.09
C GLY A 113 -28.45 -10.07 31.28
N LYS A 114 -28.32 -10.11 29.96
CA LYS A 114 -29.16 -10.92 29.04
C LYS A 114 -28.38 -11.78 28.09
N ARG A 115 -27.22 -11.35 27.69
CA ARG A 115 -26.35 -12.00 26.69
C ARG A 115 -24.89 -11.88 27.09
N ASP A 116 -24.12 -12.89 26.68
CA ASP A 116 -22.70 -12.95 26.83
C ASP A 116 -22.02 -12.82 25.44
N LEU A 117 -20.91 -12.11 25.40
CA LEU A 117 -20.07 -11.98 24.22
C LEU A 117 -18.60 -12.11 24.60
N GLY A 118 -17.88 -13.06 23.97
CA GLY A 118 -16.44 -13.16 24.09
C GLY A 118 -15.76 -11.99 23.39
N ILE A 119 -14.88 -11.30 24.11
CA ILE A 119 -14.19 -10.10 23.63
C ILE A 119 -12.67 -10.23 23.74
N VAL A 120 -11.99 -9.38 22.99
CA VAL A 120 -10.58 -9.09 23.12
C VAL A 120 -10.45 -7.65 23.56
N GLY A 121 -9.85 -7.44 24.73
CA GLY A 121 -9.74 -6.13 25.34
C GLY A 121 -8.31 -5.64 25.40
N GLU A 122 -8.16 -4.34 25.43
CA GLU A 122 -6.90 -3.64 25.66
C GLU A 122 -7.07 -2.63 26.79
N GLY A 123 -6.22 -2.73 27.81
CA GLY A 123 -5.99 -1.63 28.76
C GLY A 123 -5.06 -0.62 28.13
N ILE A 124 -5.50 0.61 28.01
CA ILE A 124 -4.79 1.68 27.29
C ILE A 124 -4.51 2.87 28.20
N GLU A 125 -3.51 3.67 27.85
CA GLU A 125 -3.24 4.99 28.42
C GLU A 125 -4.12 6.03 27.69
N PRO A 126 -5.22 6.56 28.28
CA PRO A 126 -6.23 7.33 27.54
C PRO A 126 -5.67 8.55 26.81
N ASP A 127 -4.82 9.33 27.49
CA ASP A 127 -4.26 10.57 26.92
C ASP A 127 -3.28 10.29 25.76
N ALA A 128 -2.54 9.20 25.86
CA ALA A 128 -1.64 8.75 24.79
C ALA A 128 -2.41 8.19 23.60
N GLU A 129 -3.49 7.48 23.86
CA GLU A 129 -4.32 6.83 22.84
C GLU A 129 -5.11 7.84 21.98
N THR A 130 -5.41 9.05 22.49
CA THR A 130 -6.04 10.11 21.69
C THR A 130 -5.14 10.54 20.52
N THR A 131 -3.84 10.48 20.68
CA THR A 131 -2.86 10.80 19.63
C THR A 131 -2.72 9.67 18.62
N LEU A 132 -2.79 8.41 19.06
CA LEU A 132 -2.76 7.25 18.18
C LEU A 132 -4.06 7.08 17.42
N GLY A 133 -5.20 7.14 18.11
CA GLY A 133 -6.51 6.76 17.63
C GLY A 133 -7.17 7.69 16.61
N THR A 134 -6.40 8.45 15.85
CA THR A 134 -6.93 9.44 14.86
C THR A 134 -7.78 8.82 13.75
N TYR A 135 -7.65 7.51 13.51
CA TYR A 135 -8.45 6.75 12.54
C TYR A 135 -9.61 5.96 13.19
N LEU A 136 -9.77 6.04 14.51
CA LEU A 136 -10.99 5.53 15.16
C LEU A 136 -12.09 6.58 15.04
N GLN A 137 -13.22 6.21 14.42
CA GLN A 137 -14.38 7.08 14.36
C GLN A 137 -15.35 6.68 15.49
N PHE A 138 -15.76 7.66 16.28
CA PHE A 138 -16.79 7.44 17.28
C PHE A 138 -18.16 7.66 16.63
N ILE A 139 -18.99 6.60 16.62
CA ILE A 139 -20.35 6.63 16.10
C ILE A 139 -21.27 7.26 17.14
N GLU A 140 -21.03 6.93 18.42
CA GLU A 140 -21.74 7.46 19.58
C GLU A 140 -20.74 7.71 20.71
N GLY A 141 -20.95 8.77 21.49
CA GLY A 141 -20.11 9.09 22.63
C GLY A 141 -18.74 9.68 22.27
N ARG A 142 -17.73 9.31 23.03
CA ARG A 142 -16.38 9.87 22.95
C ARG A 142 -15.29 8.84 23.28
N THR A 143 -14.04 9.23 23.09
CA THR A 143 -12.90 8.44 23.57
C THR A 143 -12.79 8.46 25.08
N LEU A 144 -12.00 7.54 25.65
CA LEU A 144 -11.61 7.54 27.06
C LEU A 144 -10.73 8.74 27.38
N THR A 145 -10.87 9.24 28.59
CA THR A 145 -10.03 10.28 29.20
C THR A 145 -9.45 9.77 30.49
N SER A 146 -8.44 10.44 31.04
CA SER A 146 -7.82 10.07 32.33
C SER A 146 -8.80 10.09 33.52
N ASN A 147 -9.95 10.75 33.37
CA ASN A 147 -10.99 10.82 34.39
C ASN A 147 -11.94 9.61 34.38
N ASP A 148 -11.93 8.83 33.32
CA ASP A 148 -12.83 7.68 33.15
C ASP A 148 -12.22 6.44 33.82
N GLN A 149 -12.43 6.28 35.14
CA GLN A 149 -11.92 5.12 35.87
C GLN A 149 -12.67 3.83 35.50
N ASP A 150 -14.00 3.92 35.36
CA ASP A 150 -14.91 2.80 35.04
C ASP A 150 -15.49 2.93 33.62
N GLY A 151 -14.83 3.68 32.75
CA GLY A 151 -15.28 3.85 31.37
C GLY A 151 -14.79 2.72 30.46
N ILE A 152 -15.63 2.31 29.52
CA ILE A 152 -15.29 1.40 28.45
C ILE A 152 -15.68 1.96 27.10
N ILE A 153 -14.83 1.84 26.10
CA ILE A 153 -15.20 2.04 24.70
C ILE A 153 -15.27 0.69 24.00
N ILE A 154 -16.32 0.52 23.20
CA ILE A 154 -16.62 -0.76 22.56
C ILE A 154 -16.70 -0.60 21.04
N GLY A 155 -16.26 -1.63 20.32
CA GLY A 155 -16.43 -1.68 18.88
C GLY A 155 -17.89 -1.75 18.45
N GLN A 156 -18.22 -1.21 17.28
CA GLN A 156 -19.58 -1.19 16.74
C GLN A 156 -20.21 -2.59 16.68
N GLY A 157 -19.42 -3.63 16.38
CA GLY A 157 -19.91 -5.00 16.34
C GLY A 157 -20.29 -5.53 17.72
N VAL A 158 -19.54 -5.18 18.78
CA VAL A 158 -19.87 -5.49 20.17
C VAL A 158 -21.18 -4.79 20.57
N ALA A 159 -21.30 -3.49 20.28
CA ALA A 159 -22.50 -2.71 20.57
C ALA A 159 -23.74 -3.33 19.91
N ARG A 160 -23.66 -3.71 18.63
CA ARG A 160 -24.78 -4.37 17.92
C ARG A 160 -25.14 -5.74 18.49
N SER A 161 -24.13 -6.56 18.81
CA SER A 161 -24.34 -7.94 19.29
C SER A 161 -25.02 -7.99 20.65
N LEU A 162 -24.64 -7.07 21.54
CA LEU A 162 -25.21 -6.97 22.89
C LEU A 162 -26.35 -5.96 22.99
N GLY A 163 -26.63 -5.16 21.95
CA GLY A 163 -27.64 -4.12 21.96
C GLY A 163 -27.33 -2.96 22.91
N LEU A 164 -26.01 -2.61 23.04
CA LEU A 164 -25.53 -1.60 23.97
C LEU A 164 -25.50 -0.20 23.34
N LYS A 165 -25.69 0.80 24.16
CA LYS A 165 -25.60 2.24 23.86
C LYS A 165 -24.69 2.94 24.86
N VAL A 166 -24.30 4.15 24.55
CA VAL A 166 -23.57 5.02 25.48
C VAL A 166 -24.40 5.28 26.72
N GLY A 167 -23.78 5.15 27.90
CA GLY A 167 -24.44 5.22 29.22
C GLY A 167 -24.91 3.89 29.80
N ASP A 168 -24.96 2.81 28.99
CA ASP A 168 -25.28 1.48 29.52
C ASP A 168 -24.17 0.95 30.41
N ARG A 169 -24.55 0.22 31.47
CA ARG A 169 -23.60 -0.49 32.32
C ARG A 169 -23.49 -1.94 31.93
N ILE A 170 -22.26 -2.43 31.92
CA ILE A 170 -21.92 -3.79 31.52
C ILE A 170 -20.89 -4.38 32.47
N ASN A 171 -20.94 -5.67 32.61
CA ASN A 171 -20.01 -6.43 33.44
C ASN A 171 -18.99 -7.14 32.55
N LEU A 172 -17.71 -6.94 32.87
CA LEU A 172 -16.59 -7.60 32.21
C LEU A 172 -16.02 -8.67 33.13
N LEU A 173 -16.14 -9.93 32.68
CA LEU A 173 -15.62 -11.10 33.38
C LEU A 173 -14.34 -11.58 32.71
N MET A 174 -13.35 -11.90 33.52
CA MET A 174 -12.09 -12.46 33.08
C MET A 174 -11.67 -13.61 34.00
N THR A 175 -11.15 -14.68 33.40
CA THR A 175 -10.55 -15.78 34.16
C THR A 175 -9.06 -15.53 34.27
N LEU A 176 -8.56 -15.44 35.52
CA LEU A 176 -7.13 -15.32 35.81
C LEU A 176 -6.42 -16.66 35.59
N SER A 177 -5.11 -16.63 35.39
CA SER A 177 -4.27 -17.81 35.24
C SER A 177 -4.36 -18.83 36.37
N GLN A 178 -4.72 -18.36 37.57
CA GLN A 178 -4.94 -19.20 38.75
C GLN A 178 -6.33 -19.84 38.81
N GLY A 179 -7.14 -19.65 37.78
CA GLY A 179 -8.51 -20.17 37.71
C GLY A 179 -9.58 -19.33 38.42
N ALA A 180 -9.17 -18.27 39.14
CA ALA A 180 -10.10 -17.33 39.75
C ALA A 180 -10.79 -16.47 38.64
N VAL A 181 -12.07 -16.16 38.84
CA VAL A 181 -12.80 -15.23 37.98
C VAL A 181 -12.80 -13.85 38.66
N ASN A 182 -12.27 -12.87 37.94
CA ASN A 182 -12.34 -11.48 38.34
C ASN A 182 -13.37 -10.74 37.49
N THR A 183 -14.00 -9.73 38.04
CA THR A 183 -15.07 -9.00 37.37
C THR A 183 -15.06 -7.53 37.74
N LEU A 184 -15.31 -6.67 36.78
CA LEU A 184 -15.49 -5.23 36.95
C LEU A 184 -16.67 -4.74 36.14
N ASP A 185 -17.38 -3.76 36.70
CA ASP A 185 -18.48 -3.07 36.04
C ASP A 185 -17.95 -1.83 35.30
N PHE A 186 -18.40 -1.64 34.10
CA PHE A 186 -18.03 -0.52 33.25
C PHE A 186 -19.27 0.22 32.71
N GLU A 187 -19.09 1.51 32.48
CA GLU A 187 -20.05 2.34 31.75
C GLU A 187 -19.56 2.55 30.32
N VAL A 188 -20.41 2.30 29.31
CA VAL A 188 -20.08 2.54 27.91
C VAL A 188 -20.03 4.03 27.65
N VAL A 189 -18.82 4.59 27.46
CA VAL A 189 -18.61 6.01 27.16
C VAL A 189 -18.50 6.32 25.69
N GLY A 190 -18.27 5.30 24.86
CA GLY A 190 -18.22 5.48 23.42
C GLY A 190 -18.30 4.17 22.64
N VAL A 191 -18.87 4.28 21.46
CA VAL A 191 -18.93 3.22 20.44
C VAL A 191 -18.07 3.64 19.28
N PHE A 192 -16.98 2.92 19.06
CA PHE A 192 -16.06 3.21 17.98
C PHE A 192 -16.24 2.28 16.79
N GLN A 193 -15.78 2.77 15.66
CA GLN A 193 -15.64 2.06 14.42
C GLN A 193 -14.22 2.23 13.92
N SER A 194 -13.55 1.12 13.68
CA SER A 194 -12.27 1.10 13.04
C SER A 194 -12.39 0.77 11.55
N PHE A 195 -11.29 0.69 10.92
CA PHE A 195 -11.15 0.20 9.56
C PHE A 195 -11.54 -1.29 9.40
N SER A 196 -11.43 -2.14 10.46
CA SER A 196 -11.68 -3.59 10.41
C SER A 196 -12.97 -4.00 11.15
N LYS A 197 -13.95 -4.55 10.40
CA LYS A 197 -15.19 -5.11 10.98
C LYS A 197 -14.93 -6.28 11.93
N GLU A 198 -13.92 -7.08 11.63
CA GLU A 198 -13.55 -8.22 12.46
C GLU A 198 -13.00 -7.78 13.80
N PHE A 199 -12.16 -6.75 13.80
CA PHE A 199 -11.70 -6.11 15.04
C PHE A 199 -12.87 -5.51 15.82
N ASP A 200 -13.70 -4.69 15.16
CA ASP A 200 -14.85 -4.03 15.79
C ASP A 200 -15.88 -5.01 16.37
N ALA A 201 -15.91 -6.26 15.88
CA ALA A 201 -16.84 -7.28 16.34
C ALA A 201 -16.54 -7.79 17.77
N ARG A 202 -15.30 -7.62 18.23
CA ARG A 202 -14.86 -8.17 19.53
C ARG A 202 -14.01 -7.20 20.36
N ALA A 203 -13.56 -6.10 19.79
CA ALA A 203 -12.63 -5.18 20.43
C ALA A 203 -13.32 -4.31 21.48
N VAL A 204 -12.68 -4.22 22.64
CA VAL A 204 -13.03 -3.27 23.70
C VAL A 204 -11.77 -2.63 24.24
N ARG A 205 -11.88 -1.40 24.74
CA ARG A 205 -10.77 -0.70 25.40
C ARG A 205 -11.23 -0.13 26.73
N ILE A 206 -10.40 -0.29 27.75
CA ILE A 206 -10.59 0.22 29.10
C ILE A 206 -9.35 0.97 29.54
N PRO A 207 -9.40 1.83 30.58
CA PRO A 207 -8.20 2.44 31.13
C PRO A 207 -7.19 1.39 31.59
N LEU A 208 -5.90 1.67 31.38
CA LEU A 208 -4.80 0.76 31.75
C LEU A 208 -4.85 0.39 33.26
N ALA A 209 -5.21 1.34 34.11
CA ALA A 209 -5.35 1.10 35.54
C ALA A 209 -6.44 0.06 35.86
N ALA A 210 -7.60 0.16 35.18
CA ALA A 210 -8.68 -0.82 35.33
C ALA A 210 -8.27 -2.21 34.81
N ALA A 211 -7.55 -2.27 33.67
CA ALA A 211 -7.04 -3.54 33.15
C ALA A 211 -6.00 -4.17 34.11
N LYS A 212 -5.11 -3.38 34.70
CA LYS A 212 -4.15 -3.85 35.72
C LYS A 212 -4.87 -4.41 36.95
N SER A 213 -5.91 -3.74 37.42
CA SER A 213 -6.74 -4.23 38.53
C SER A 213 -7.50 -5.51 38.16
N LEU A 214 -8.04 -5.58 36.93
CA LEU A 214 -8.75 -6.77 36.44
C LEU A 214 -7.85 -7.99 36.34
N MET A 215 -6.59 -7.78 35.92
CA MET A 215 -5.58 -8.84 35.76
C MET A 215 -4.72 -9.09 37.00
N ASP A 216 -4.91 -8.32 38.07
CA ASP A 216 -4.12 -8.37 39.29
C ASP A 216 -2.60 -8.28 39.00
N THR A 217 -2.18 -7.33 38.18
CA THR A 217 -0.79 -7.16 37.75
C THR A 217 -0.41 -5.69 37.53
N PRO A 218 0.76 -5.24 38.03
CA PRO A 218 1.29 -3.91 37.70
C PRO A 218 1.97 -3.85 36.31
N ALA A 219 2.21 -5.01 35.70
CA ALA A 219 2.98 -5.19 34.47
C ALA A 219 2.15 -4.86 33.22
N ALA A 220 2.74 -5.06 32.05
CA ALA A 220 2.09 -4.86 30.75
C ALA A 220 2.54 -5.93 29.74
N HIS A 221 1.77 -6.13 28.69
CA HIS A 221 2.14 -7.09 27.64
C HIS A 221 3.01 -6.46 26.56
N LEU A 222 2.73 -5.21 26.21
CA LEU A 222 3.42 -4.58 25.09
C LEU A 222 3.65 -3.08 25.29
N VAL A 223 4.69 -2.58 24.65
CA VAL A 223 4.96 -1.15 24.51
C VAL A 223 4.84 -0.81 23.04
N VAL A 224 3.98 0.18 22.75
CA VAL A 224 3.71 0.68 21.40
C VAL A 224 4.51 1.94 21.15
N VAL A 225 5.19 2.01 20.03
CA VAL A 225 5.95 3.18 19.58
C VAL A 225 5.27 3.80 18.38
N MET A 226 4.92 5.08 18.51
CA MET A 226 4.50 5.92 17.41
C MET A 226 5.65 6.78 16.93
N LEU A 227 5.90 6.79 15.63
CA LEU A 227 6.86 7.65 14.96
C LEU A 227 6.16 8.86 14.35
N ARG A 228 6.92 9.87 13.98
CA ARG A 228 6.38 11.04 13.27
C ARG A 228 6.03 10.72 11.82
N HIS A 229 6.83 9.87 11.19
CA HIS A 229 6.67 9.46 9.80
C HIS A 229 6.81 7.95 9.66
N THR A 230 5.94 7.35 8.88
CA THR A 230 5.88 5.89 8.68
C THR A 230 7.11 5.33 7.95
N ASP A 231 7.78 6.13 7.13
CA ASP A 231 9.02 5.77 6.43
C ASP A 231 10.23 5.61 7.39
N GLU A 232 10.18 6.19 8.58
CA GLU A 232 11.21 6.04 9.61
C GLU A 232 11.16 4.68 10.33
N THR A 233 10.09 3.88 10.13
CA THR A 233 9.86 2.63 10.88
C THR A 233 11.03 1.66 10.80
N THR A 234 11.58 1.44 9.60
CA THR A 234 12.68 0.48 9.40
C THR A 234 13.94 0.89 10.16
N ALA A 235 14.33 2.17 10.07
CA ALA A 235 15.51 2.68 10.77
C ALA A 235 15.33 2.61 12.30
N ALA A 236 14.13 2.94 12.79
CA ALA A 236 13.83 2.86 14.23
C ALA A 236 13.85 1.41 14.74
N VAL A 237 13.34 0.45 13.98
CA VAL A 237 13.40 -0.99 14.33
C VAL A 237 14.83 -1.48 14.40
N ASP A 238 15.69 -1.08 13.45
CA ASP A 238 17.10 -1.50 13.47
C ASP A 238 17.83 -0.99 14.73
N VAL A 239 17.57 0.25 15.13
CA VAL A 239 18.11 0.82 16.37
C VAL A 239 17.61 0.05 17.58
N LEU A 240 16.29 -0.21 17.66
CA LEU A 240 15.72 -0.93 18.80
C LEU A 240 16.19 -2.39 18.87
N LYS A 241 16.29 -3.09 17.73
CA LYS A 241 16.84 -4.46 17.68
C LYS A 241 18.28 -4.53 18.15
N GLN A 242 19.10 -3.53 17.80
CA GLN A 242 20.48 -3.46 18.30
C GLN A 242 20.52 -3.16 19.81
N ARG A 243 19.69 -2.23 20.29
CA ARG A 243 19.65 -1.82 21.70
C ARG A 243 19.18 -2.93 22.62
N PHE A 244 18.16 -3.69 22.23
CA PHE A 244 17.52 -4.73 23.03
C PHE A 244 17.87 -6.16 22.58
N ALA A 245 18.98 -6.36 21.86
CA ALA A 245 19.37 -7.65 21.28
C ALA A 245 19.45 -8.80 22.30
N ASN A 246 19.81 -8.50 23.54
CA ASN A 246 20.00 -9.50 24.61
C ASN A 246 18.92 -9.44 25.71
N ASP A 247 17.92 -8.57 25.58
CA ASP A 247 16.96 -8.30 26.66
C ASP A 247 15.69 -9.16 26.55
N GLY A 248 15.63 -10.09 25.56
CA GLY A 248 14.53 -11.04 25.37
C GLY A 248 13.23 -10.36 24.92
N PHE A 249 13.34 -9.35 24.05
CA PHE A 249 12.19 -8.69 23.43
C PHE A 249 12.06 -9.07 21.96
N ASP A 250 10.83 -9.27 21.53
CA ASP A 250 10.44 -9.28 20.12
C ASP A 250 10.04 -7.86 19.71
N ILE A 251 10.66 -7.36 18.65
CA ILE A 251 10.40 -6.04 18.09
C ILE A 251 9.80 -6.23 16.71
N THR A 252 8.51 -5.95 16.62
CA THR A 252 7.69 -6.20 15.42
C THR A 252 7.17 -4.90 14.84
N THR A 253 7.17 -4.83 13.51
CA THR A 253 6.61 -3.70 12.76
C THR A 253 5.10 -3.87 12.58
N TRP A 254 4.40 -2.77 12.32
CA TRP A 254 2.98 -2.77 11.99
C TRP A 254 2.65 -3.68 10.79
N LYS A 255 3.58 -3.83 9.83
CA LYS A 255 3.40 -4.72 8.68
C LYS A 255 3.38 -6.19 9.09
N GLU A 256 4.33 -6.59 9.95
CA GLU A 256 4.43 -7.96 10.46
C GLU A 256 3.26 -8.32 11.39
N LEU A 257 2.64 -7.31 12.02
CA LEU A 257 1.50 -7.51 12.92
C LEU A 257 0.16 -7.61 12.18
N SER A 258 0.11 -7.28 10.90
CA SER A 258 -1.12 -7.23 10.12
C SER A 258 -1.10 -8.20 8.93
N ASP A 259 -1.48 -9.46 9.18
CA ASP A 259 -1.72 -10.46 8.11
C ASP A 259 -2.71 -9.94 7.05
N PHE A 260 -3.67 -9.15 7.48
CA PHE A 260 -4.65 -8.55 6.57
C PHE A 260 -4.00 -7.58 5.59
N TYR A 261 -3.05 -6.75 6.06
CA TYR A 261 -2.31 -5.84 5.19
C TYR A 261 -1.49 -6.62 4.16
N GLU A 262 -0.72 -7.60 4.63
CA GLU A 262 0.15 -8.41 3.76
C GLU A 262 -0.64 -9.12 2.67
N LYS A 263 -1.73 -9.81 3.04
CA LYS A 263 -2.60 -10.52 2.08
C LYS A 263 -3.31 -9.57 1.12
N THR A 264 -3.68 -8.38 1.60
CA THR A 264 -4.32 -7.35 0.75
C THR A 264 -3.33 -6.80 -0.26
N VAL A 265 -2.12 -6.46 0.16
CA VAL A 265 -1.05 -6.00 -0.74
C VAL A 265 -0.74 -7.07 -1.80
N GLU A 266 -0.57 -8.32 -1.39
CA GLU A 266 -0.32 -9.43 -2.33
C GLU A 266 -1.45 -9.59 -3.35
N LEU A 267 -2.71 -9.51 -2.91
CA LEU A 267 -3.87 -9.60 -3.79
C LEU A 267 -3.89 -8.47 -4.83
N TYR A 268 -3.71 -7.24 -4.38
CA TYR A 268 -3.68 -6.09 -5.28
C TYR A 268 -2.48 -6.14 -6.23
N ASP A 269 -1.29 -6.50 -5.76
CA ASP A 269 -0.12 -6.63 -6.63
C ASP A 269 -0.33 -7.66 -7.73
N ARG A 270 -0.97 -8.79 -7.44
CA ARG A 270 -1.34 -9.79 -8.44
C ARG A 270 -2.37 -9.25 -9.44
N GLN A 271 -3.43 -8.59 -8.98
CA GLN A 271 -4.47 -8.01 -9.84
C GLN A 271 -3.89 -6.94 -10.76
N PHE A 272 -3.06 -6.03 -10.21
CA PHE A 272 -2.40 -4.99 -11.00
C PHE A 272 -1.28 -5.53 -11.87
N GLY A 273 -0.65 -6.64 -11.49
CA GLY A 273 0.27 -7.38 -12.36
C GLY A 273 -0.41 -7.81 -13.66
N VAL A 274 -1.62 -8.35 -13.57
CA VAL A 274 -2.44 -8.71 -14.74
C VAL A 274 -2.82 -7.46 -15.55
N LEU A 275 -3.25 -6.38 -14.89
CA LEU A 275 -3.59 -5.13 -15.56
C LEU A 275 -2.37 -4.55 -16.31
N ARG A 276 -1.20 -4.53 -15.69
CA ARG A 276 0.07 -4.13 -16.32
C ARG A 276 0.37 -4.95 -17.57
N LEU A 277 0.16 -6.28 -17.49
CA LEU A 277 0.35 -7.17 -18.63
C LEU A 277 -0.62 -6.85 -19.77
N ILE A 278 -1.89 -6.61 -19.47
CA ILE A 278 -2.90 -6.23 -20.48
C ILE A 278 -2.50 -4.91 -21.16
N ILE A 279 -2.14 -3.89 -20.39
CA ILE A 279 -1.69 -2.60 -20.94
C ILE A 279 -0.45 -2.79 -21.81
N LEU A 280 0.53 -3.58 -21.36
CA LEU A 280 1.72 -3.90 -22.13
C LEU A 280 1.39 -4.54 -23.47
N ILE A 281 0.50 -5.53 -23.49
CA ILE A 281 0.05 -6.20 -24.74
C ILE A 281 -0.64 -5.20 -25.65
N MET A 282 -1.52 -4.35 -25.13
CA MET A 282 -2.22 -3.33 -25.92
C MET A 282 -1.24 -2.34 -26.57
N VAL A 283 -0.26 -1.85 -25.81
CA VAL A 283 0.80 -0.95 -26.34
C VAL A 283 1.62 -1.67 -27.40
N LEU A 284 2.04 -2.91 -27.13
CA LEU A 284 2.82 -3.71 -28.06
C LEU A 284 2.06 -3.93 -29.39
N LEU A 285 0.79 -4.34 -29.34
CA LEU A 285 -0.04 -4.55 -30.54
C LEU A 285 -0.26 -3.26 -31.31
N SER A 286 -0.51 -2.15 -30.62
CA SER A 286 -0.67 -0.83 -31.25
C SER A 286 0.60 -0.39 -31.99
N VAL A 287 1.77 -0.56 -31.34
CA VAL A 287 3.06 -0.22 -31.95
C VAL A 287 3.37 -1.15 -33.13
N VAL A 288 3.16 -2.48 -32.99
CA VAL A 288 3.36 -3.44 -34.09
C VAL A 288 2.50 -3.06 -35.30
N ASN A 289 1.22 -2.75 -35.08
CA ASN A 289 0.32 -2.35 -36.15
C ASN A 289 0.79 -1.06 -36.83
N SER A 290 1.17 -0.04 -36.05
CA SER A 290 1.69 1.23 -36.56
C SER A 290 2.99 1.05 -37.36
N VAL A 291 3.92 0.25 -36.87
CA VAL A 291 5.17 -0.04 -37.55
C VAL A 291 4.92 -0.82 -38.84
N ASN A 292 4.09 -1.87 -38.81
CA ASN A 292 3.75 -2.63 -40.02
C ASN A 292 3.15 -1.72 -41.09
N MET A 293 2.20 -0.86 -40.76
CA MET A 293 1.60 0.08 -41.69
C MET A 293 2.64 1.03 -42.31
N THR A 294 3.55 1.56 -41.50
CA THR A 294 4.69 2.38 -41.94
C THR A 294 5.58 1.61 -42.93
N LEU A 295 5.84 0.33 -42.66
CA LEU A 295 6.68 -0.50 -43.52
C LEU A 295 6.00 -0.78 -44.84
N PHE A 296 4.69 -1.09 -44.89
CA PHE A 296 3.98 -1.30 -46.12
C PHE A 296 4.03 -0.10 -47.06
N GLU A 297 3.83 1.10 -46.57
CA GLU A 297 3.88 2.32 -47.40
C GLU A 297 5.30 2.70 -47.86
N ARG A 298 6.30 2.31 -47.09
CA ARG A 298 7.73 2.60 -47.38
C ARG A 298 8.46 1.43 -48.02
N THR A 299 7.73 0.36 -48.42
CA THR A 299 8.35 -0.82 -49.03
C THR A 299 9.21 -0.43 -50.23
N ARG A 300 8.74 0.49 -51.09
CA ARG A 300 9.49 1.00 -52.23
C ARG A 300 10.73 1.79 -51.85
N GLU A 301 10.67 2.62 -50.81
CA GLU A 301 11.85 3.34 -50.27
C GLU A 301 12.93 2.33 -49.83
N PHE A 302 12.53 1.29 -49.07
CA PHE A 302 13.46 0.26 -48.60
C PHE A 302 13.99 -0.60 -49.79
N GLY A 303 13.16 -0.94 -50.76
CA GLY A 303 13.58 -1.63 -51.98
C GLY A 303 14.60 -0.84 -52.75
N THR A 304 14.41 0.47 -52.91
CA THR A 304 15.38 1.36 -53.59
C THR A 304 16.71 1.45 -52.81
N MET A 305 16.66 1.54 -51.47
CA MET A 305 17.87 1.52 -50.66
C MET A 305 18.67 0.24 -50.81
N LEU A 306 18.00 -0.91 -50.89
CA LEU A 306 18.66 -2.20 -51.12
C LEU A 306 19.22 -2.31 -52.53
N ALA A 307 18.49 -1.81 -53.57
CA ALA A 307 18.92 -1.80 -54.95
C ALA A 307 20.16 -0.94 -55.19
N VAL A 308 20.31 0.16 -54.45
CA VAL A 308 21.51 1.05 -54.50
C VAL A 308 22.69 0.46 -53.71
N GLY A 309 22.57 -0.76 -53.15
CA GLY A 309 23.66 -1.47 -52.51
C GLY A 309 23.76 -1.30 -50.98
N ASN A 310 22.72 -0.72 -50.32
CA ASN A 310 22.67 -0.71 -48.88
C ASN A 310 22.47 -2.13 -48.34
N ARG A 311 23.13 -2.42 -47.20
CA ARG A 311 22.98 -3.73 -46.52
C ARG A 311 21.62 -3.80 -45.81
N SER A 312 21.01 -4.99 -45.78
CA SER A 312 19.78 -5.25 -44.98
C SER A 312 19.89 -4.80 -43.52
N SER A 313 21.10 -4.90 -42.95
CA SER A 313 21.36 -4.39 -41.57
C SER A 313 21.22 -2.87 -41.46
N THR A 314 21.42 -2.12 -42.53
CA THR A 314 21.23 -0.66 -42.53
C THR A 314 19.75 -0.30 -42.47
N VAL A 315 18.90 -1.00 -43.23
CA VAL A 315 17.43 -0.84 -43.19
C VAL A 315 16.90 -1.22 -41.82
N PHE A 316 17.33 -2.36 -41.25
CA PHE A 316 16.97 -2.77 -39.91
C PHE A 316 17.32 -1.70 -38.86
N LYS A 317 18.58 -1.21 -38.89
CA LYS A 317 19.03 -0.16 -37.96
C LYS A 317 18.25 1.13 -38.08
N LEU A 318 17.89 1.54 -39.29
CA LEU A 318 17.09 2.74 -39.54
C LEU A 318 15.71 2.63 -38.87
N ILE A 319 15.01 1.52 -39.09
CA ILE A 319 13.67 1.29 -38.49
C ILE A 319 13.77 1.23 -36.96
N MET A 320 14.79 0.55 -36.42
CA MET A 320 15.02 0.51 -34.98
C MET A 320 15.32 1.88 -34.38
N LEU A 321 16.07 2.74 -35.08
CA LEU A 321 16.34 4.12 -34.64
C LEU A 321 15.09 5.00 -34.69
N GLU A 322 14.26 4.86 -35.73
CA GLU A 322 12.96 5.55 -35.79
C GLU A 322 12.08 5.16 -34.59
N SER A 323 11.98 3.87 -34.30
CA SER A 323 11.20 3.38 -33.15
C SER A 323 11.83 3.73 -31.79
N LEU A 324 13.13 3.82 -31.71
CA LEU A 324 13.82 4.31 -30.52
C LEU A 324 13.45 5.77 -30.24
N CYS A 325 13.47 6.63 -31.27
CA CYS A 325 13.05 8.02 -31.13
C CYS A 325 11.57 8.12 -30.68
N LEU A 326 10.68 7.35 -31.31
CA LEU A 326 9.26 7.32 -30.94
C LEU A 326 9.06 6.76 -29.54
N GLY A 327 9.78 5.72 -29.15
CA GLY A 327 9.72 5.14 -27.82
C GLY A 327 10.14 6.10 -26.72
N VAL A 328 11.26 6.80 -26.93
CA VAL A 328 11.74 7.81 -25.95
C VAL A 328 10.75 8.98 -25.86
N LEU A 329 10.35 9.56 -26.99
CA LEU A 329 9.43 10.67 -27.01
C LEU A 329 8.04 10.28 -26.44
N GLY A 330 7.52 9.11 -26.82
CA GLY A 330 6.24 8.60 -26.33
C GLY A 330 6.27 8.33 -24.83
N ALA A 331 7.36 7.75 -24.31
CA ALA A 331 7.54 7.53 -22.87
C ALA A 331 7.61 8.86 -22.10
N LEU A 332 8.37 9.84 -22.59
CA LEU A 332 8.49 11.17 -21.95
C LEU A 332 7.14 11.91 -21.94
N ILE A 333 6.44 11.93 -23.09
CA ILE A 333 5.11 12.52 -23.19
C ILE A 333 4.12 11.79 -22.27
N GLY A 334 4.18 10.46 -22.25
CA GLY A 334 3.32 9.63 -21.39
C GLY A 334 3.58 9.85 -19.90
N MET A 335 4.84 9.99 -19.50
CA MET A 335 5.20 10.33 -18.13
C MET A 335 4.68 11.72 -17.74
N ALA A 336 4.88 12.72 -18.59
CA ALA A 336 4.40 14.07 -18.33
C ALA A 336 2.86 14.11 -18.27
N PHE A 337 2.18 13.51 -19.23
CA PHE A 337 0.72 13.45 -19.26
C PHE A 337 0.15 12.64 -18.08
N GLY A 338 0.76 11.50 -17.74
CA GLY A 338 0.34 10.67 -16.60
C GLY A 338 0.48 11.41 -15.28
N CYS A 339 1.58 12.14 -15.07
CA CYS A 339 1.76 12.97 -13.88
C CYS A 339 0.76 14.13 -13.81
N LEU A 340 0.52 14.82 -14.93
CA LEU A 340 -0.48 15.90 -14.98
C LEU A 340 -1.89 15.39 -14.71
N ALA A 341 -2.27 14.26 -15.31
CA ALA A 341 -3.55 13.60 -15.06
C ALA A 341 -3.67 13.14 -13.59
N ALA A 342 -2.60 12.60 -13.01
CA ALA A 342 -2.56 12.21 -11.60
C ALA A 342 -2.82 13.40 -10.68
N ILE A 343 -2.19 14.56 -10.93
CA ILE A 343 -2.42 15.80 -10.18
C ILE A 343 -3.88 16.25 -10.34
N GLY A 344 -4.41 16.28 -11.57
CA GLY A 344 -5.78 16.71 -11.84
C GLY A 344 -6.83 15.83 -11.17
N ILE A 345 -6.67 14.50 -11.24
CA ILE A 345 -7.58 13.55 -10.58
C ILE A 345 -7.46 13.66 -9.06
N SER A 346 -6.25 13.77 -8.53
CA SER A 346 -6.02 13.89 -7.08
C SER A 346 -6.58 15.20 -6.51
N ALA A 347 -6.64 16.29 -7.30
CA ALA A 347 -7.23 17.54 -6.88
C ALA A 347 -8.76 17.44 -6.67
N ILE A 348 -9.42 16.55 -7.42
CA ILE A 348 -10.86 16.29 -7.28
C ILE A 348 -11.10 15.23 -6.18
N GLY A 349 -10.21 14.22 -6.09
CA GLY A 349 -10.36 13.03 -5.27
C GLY A 349 -11.40 12.06 -5.81
N ILE A 350 -11.21 10.79 -5.60
CA ILE A 350 -12.16 9.74 -6.01
C ILE A 350 -12.80 9.17 -4.74
N PRO A 351 -14.09 9.46 -4.47
CA PRO A 351 -14.76 8.86 -3.32
C PRO A 351 -14.93 7.36 -3.55
N MET A 352 -14.32 6.56 -2.69
CA MET A 352 -14.38 5.10 -2.75
C MET A 352 -15.30 4.56 -1.65
N PRO A 353 -16.17 3.58 -1.98
CA PRO A 353 -16.93 2.88 -0.97
C PRO A 353 -15.98 2.10 -0.02
N PRO A 354 -16.48 1.72 1.17
CA PRO A 354 -15.68 0.89 2.08
C PRO A 354 -15.17 -0.38 1.38
N PRO A 355 -13.87 -0.70 1.52
CA PRO A 355 -13.34 -1.97 1.03
C PRO A 355 -14.01 -3.17 1.73
N PRO A 356 -13.88 -4.38 1.19
CA PRO A 356 -14.34 -5.58 1.89
C PRO A 356 -13.77 -5.64 3.31
N ASN A 357 -14.63 -5.99 4.27
CA ASN A 357 -14.30 -6.03 5.70
C ASN A 357 -13.97 -4.67 6.37
N ALA A 358 -14.21 -3.55 5.69
CA ALA A 358 -14.14 -2.22 6.28
C ALA A 358 -15.53 -1.57 6.41
N ASN A 359 -15.63 -0.59 7.31
CA ASN A 359 -16.87 0.18 7.51
C ASN A 359 -16.77 1.58 6.91
N LEU A 360 -15.55 2.07 6.70
CA LEU A 360 -15.29 3.45 6.30
C LEU A 360 -14.89 3.52 4.84
N GLY A 361 -15.56 4.40 4.09
CA GLY A 361 -15.12 4.83 2.79
C GLY A 361 -13.91 5.77 2.91
N TYR A 362 -13.19 5.94 1.82
CA TYR A 362 -12.04 6.83 1.77
C TYR A 362 -12.00 7.59 0.44
N THR A 363 -11.23 8.67 0.40
CA THR A 363 -10.97 9.40 -0.84
C THR A 363 -9.65 8.91 -1.42
N ALA A 364 -9.72 8.20 -2.54
CA ALA A 364 -8.54 7.73 -3.23
C ALA A 364 -7.89 8.87 -4.01
N LEU A 365 -6.58 8.94 -3.93
CA LEU A 365 -5.71 9.85 -4.67
C LEU A 365 -4.83 9.05 -5.61
N ILE A 366 -4.16 9.72 -6.52
CA ILE A 366 -3.15 9.10 -7.37
C ILE A 366 -1.78 9.63 -6.96
N ARG A 367 -1.02 8.82 -6.25
CA ARG A 367 0.32 9.18 -5.78
C ARG A 367 1.33 9.17 -6.91
N ILE A 368 2.10 10.25 -7.02
CA ILE A 368 3.22 10.31 -7.96
C ILE A 368 4.46 9.79 -7.25
N VAL A 369 4.76 8.52 -7.49
CA VAL A 369 5.94 7.86 -6.93
C VAL A 369 7.01 7.80 -8.02
N PRO A 370 8.20 8.41 -7.84
CA PRO A 370 9.25 8.47 -8.87
C PRO A 370 9.62 7.10 -9.45
N SER A 371 9.71 6.07 -8.62
CA SER A 371 9.99 4.70 -9.09
C SER A 371 8.92 4.15 -10.01
N THR A 372 7.62 4.40 -9.71
CA THR A 372 6.49 3.99 -10.54
C THR A 372 6.50 4.72 -11.88
N VAL A 373 6.78 6.02 -11.87
CA VAL A 373 6.87 6.83 -13.10
C VAL A 373 8.00 6.33 -14.00
N LEU A 374 9.18 6.13 -13.44
CA LEU A 374 10.35 5.65 -14.20
C LEU A 374 10.14 4.22 -14.73
N THR A 375 9.58 3.33 -13.94
CA THR A 375 9.28 1.95 -14.37
C THR A 375 8.22 1.92 -15.48
N ALA A 376 7.17 2.73 -15.39
CA ALA A 376 6.16 2.85 -16.43
C ALA A 376 6.76 3.36 -17.75
N GLY A 377 7.60 4.40 -17.69
CA GLY A 377 8.33 4.91 -18.85
C GLY A 377 9.27 3.87 -19.47
N ALA A 378 10.02 3.14 -18.64
CA ALA A 378 10.91 2.06 -19.09
C ALA A 378 10.14 0.90 -19.75
N ILE A 379 8.97 0.53 -19.21
CA ILE A 379 8.09 -0.51 -19.79
C ILE A 379 7.58 -0.06 -21.17
N GLY A 380 7.06 1.18 -21.29
CA GLY A 380 6.57 1.71 -22.55
C GLY A 380 7.66 1.81 -23.62
N PHE A 381 8.86 2.25 -23.24
CA PHE A 381 10.03 2.27 -24.10
C PHE A 381 10.44 0.85 -24.55
N ALA A 382 10.59 -0.08 -23.61
CA ALA A 382 10.97 -1.46 -23.90
C ALA A 382 9.94 -2.16 -24.80
N ALA A 383 8.66 -1.96 -24.53
CA ALA A 383 7.56 -2.47 -25.37
C ALA A 383 7.67 -1.99 -26.81
N THR A 384 7.98 -0.70 -27.01
CA THR A 384 8.15 -0.11 -28.34
C THR A 384 9.30 -0.75 -29.11
N ILE A 385 10.43 -0.95 -28.45
CA ILE A 385 11.61 -1.60 -29.06
C ILE A 385 11.28 -3.05 -29.41
N LEU A 386 10.72 -3.81 -28.48
CA LEU A 386 10.36 -5.23 -28.69
C LEU A 386 9.33 -5.39 -29.83
N ALA A 387 8.30 -4.53 -29.86
CA ALA A 387 7.28 -4.53 -30.90
C ALA A 387 7.84 -4.31 -32.31
N THR A 388 8.94 -3.55 -32.42
CA THR A 388 9.55 -3.21 -33.70
C THR A 388 10.45 -4.29 -34.27
N ILE A 389 11.02 -5.18 -33.43
CA ILE A 389 12.04 -6.16 -33.85
C ILE A 389 11.52 -7.05 -34.99
N VAL A 390 10.33 -7.62 -34.85
CA VAL A 390 9.79 -8.57 -35.84
C VAL A 390 9.46 -7.87 -37.17
N PRO A 391 8.70 -6.75 -37.19
CA PRO A 391 8.47 -6.00 -38.41
C PRO A 391 9.74 -5.51 -39.09
N ALA A 392 10.69 -4.96 -38.33
CA ALA A 392 11.94 -4.47 -38.87
C ALA A 392 12.80 -5.58 -39.52
N ARG A 393 12.82 -6.79 -38.93
CA ARG A 393 13.49 -7.96 -39.54
C ARG A 393 12.82 -8.38 -40.84
N ARG A 394 11.47 -8.34 -40.91
CA ARG A 394 10.74 -8.66 -42.13
C ARG A 394 11.06 -7.65 -43.25
N ALA A 395 11.02 -6.35 -42.93
CA ALA A 395 11.36 -5.29 -43.88
C ALA A 395 12.81 -5.38 -44.39
N ALA A 396 13.76 -5.72 -43.54
CA ALA A 396 15.16 -5.85 -43.93
C ALA A 396 15.44 -7.06 -44.85
N ARG A 397 14.52 -8.01 -44.96
CA ARG A 397 14.62 -9.23 -45.79
C ARG A 397 13.74 -9.20 -47.03
N LEU A 398 13.14 -8.05 -47.36
CA LEU A 398 12.35 -7.90 -48.57
C LEU A 398 13.16 -8.17 -49.84
N GLU A 399 12.61 -8.93 -50.77
CA GLU A 399 13.20 -9.12 -52.10
C GLU A 399 13.07 -7.83 -52.92
N ILE A 400 14.17 -7.40 -53.50
CA ILE A 400 14.26 -6.11 -54.25
C ILE A 400 13.22 -6.04 -55.35
N VAL A 401 13.02 -7.16 -56.06
CA VAL A 401 12.06 -7.25 -57.21
C VAL A 401 10.60 -7.04 -56.72
N ASP A 402 10.24 -7.71 -55.63
CA ASP A 402 8.91 -7.59 -55.07
C ASP A 402 8.65 -6.21 -54.47
N ALA A 403 9.64 -5.64 -53.78
CA ALA A 403 9.56 -4.31 -53.19
C ALA A 403 9.36 -3.19 -54.24
N LEU A 404 9.92 -3.36 -55.44
CA LEU A 404 9.80 -2.38 -56.53
C LEU A 404 8.52 -2.61 -57.40
N ARG A 405 7.99 -3.83 -57.40
CA ARG A 405 6.82 -4.22 -58.23
C ARG A 405 5.46 -3.90 -57.57
N HIS A 406 5.39 -3.84 -56.26
CA HIS A 406 4.17 -3.56 -55.46
C HIS A 406 3.80 -2.06 -55.39
N GLY A 407 4.24 -1.26 -56.34
CA GLY A 407 4.03 0.19 -56.41
C GLY A 407 3.13 0.66 -57.54
N VAL A 408 2.15 -0.17 -57.97
CA VAL A 408 1.11 0.23 -58.95
C VAL A 408 -0.24 -0.02 -58.30
#